data_0935ab8e8acea82ecd8328f53d1d50a1
#
_entry.id   0935ab8e8acea82ecd8328f53d1d50a1
#
_cell.length_a   1.000
_cell.length_b   1.000
_cell.length_c   1.000
_cell.angle_alpha   90.00
_cell.angle_beta   90.00
_cell.angle_gamma   90.00
#
_symmetry.space_group_name_H-M   'P 1'
#
loop_
_entity.id
_entity.type
_entity.pdbx_description
1 polymer ?
#
loop_
_entity_poly.entity_id
_entity_poly.type
_entity_poly.pdbx_seq_one_letter_code
_entity_poly.pdbx_strand_id
1 'polypeptide(L)'
;MAATPRVLVIDDNAQNRRLAEALLTPRGYEVVGVESGPEAFSWLEGNDADIVLLDIVMPEMNGYEVCRRLRENPATEVLPVVMLTSSGDEDKVRAIEAGADDFISRPVNEAELLARVRSLLRIKQFHDTIQRQAAELAEWNRTLENRVSAQVEDLERLGRMRRFLSPQLAELIVNNDDESVLQSHRREITVVFCDLRGFTAFSETAEPEEVMAVLAEFHGELGKLIHAFGGTLERFAGDALMMFFNDPFPIEDAPLRAVRMALAMQERVAELIVGWRKRGHDLALGIGIAVGFATMGRIGFEGRFDYGAVGSVVNLAARLCSEAQGGQILLAPKALAAVEDAVATEPMGELTLKGFHKPVPAFAVTGLRQDEKDRELPAPSPA
;
A
#
# COMPACT_ATOMS: atom_id res chain seq x y z
N MET A 1 -1.20 34.47 26.90
CA MET A 1 -0.63 34.93 28.20
C MET A 1 -0.65 33.70 29.10
N ALA A 2 0.45 33.36 29.80
CA ALA A 2 0.42 32.29 30.78
C ALA A 2 -0.56 32.67 31.88
N ALA A 3 -1.42 31.76 32.31
CA ALA A 3 -2.33 32.01 33.43
C ALA A 3 -1.51 32.27 34.68
N THR A 4 -1.97 33.21 35.53
CA THR A 4 -1.34 33.52 36.83
C THR A 4 -1.44 32.29 37.73
N PRO A 5 -0.35 31.72 38.22
CA PRO A 5 -0.39 30.53 39.07
C PRO A 5 -1.14 30.80 40.36
N ARG A 6 -2.03 29.85 40.73
CA ARG A 6 -2.90 29.96 41.90
C ARG A 6 -2.38 29.13 43.05
N VAL A 7 -2.17 29.80 44.17
CA VAL A 7 -1.64 29.22 45.44
C VAL A 7 -2.80 29.12 46.43
N LEU A 8 -3.15 27.87 46.80
CA LEU A 8 -4.14 27.62 47.87
C LEU A 8 -3.41 27.55 49.22
N VAL A 9 -3.76 28.43 50.14
CA VAL A 9 -3.21 28.46 51.52
C VAL A 9 -4.23 27.93 52.48
N ILE A 10 -3.92 26.80 53.12
CA ILE A 10 -4.78 26.15 54.11
C ILE A 10 -4.14 26.32 55.51
N ASP A 11 -4.71 27.19 56.31
CA ASP A 11 -4.17 27.55 57.65
C ASP A 11 -5.33 28.14 58.48
N ASP A 12 -5.57 27.66 59.69
CA ASP A 12 -6.65 28.14 60.55
C ASP A 12 -6.44 29.57 61.07
N ASN A 13 -5.17 29.98 61.07
CA ASN A 13 -4.81 31.33 61.57
C ASN A 13 -4.86 32.38 60.44
N ALA A 14 -5.81 33.32 60.54
CA ALA A 14 -5.97 34.41 59.57
C ALA A 14 -4.72 35.29 59.38
N GLN A 15 -3.84 35.42 60.35
CA GLN A 15 -2.60 36.19 60.22
C GLN A 15 -1.62 35.47 59.31
N ASN A 16 -1.53 34.14 59.38
CA ASN A 16 -0.67 33.33 58.53
C ASN A 16 -1.13 33.38 57.08
N ARG A 17 -2.46 33.26 56.81
CA ARG A 17 -3.03 33.42 55.47
C ARG A 17 -2.70 34.78 54.87
N ARG A 18 -2.90 35.87 55.64
CA ARG A 18 -2.53 37.22 55.18
C ARG A 18 -1.04 37.39 54.94
N LEU A 19 -0.19 36.77 55.75
CA LEU A 19 1.26 36.80 55.53
C LEU A 19 1.63 36.11 54.20
N ALA A 20 1.10 34.94 53.94
CA ALA A 20 1.32 34.21 52.68
C ALA A 20 0.86 35.06 51.48
N GLU A 21 -0.33 35.67 51.57
CA GLU A 21 -0.87 36.56 50.53
C GLU A 21 0.05 37.79 50.32
N ALA A 22 0.49 38.44 51.39
CA ALA A 22 1.39 39.60 51.33
C ALA A 22 2.76 39.27 50.71
N LEU A 23 3.26 38.06 50.87
CA LEU A 23 4.54 37.60 50.30
C LEU A 23 4.43 37.17 48.84
N LEU A 24 3.31 36.53 48.44
CA LEU A 24 3.17 35.90 47.15
C LEU A 24 2.50 36.78 46.09
N THR A 25 1.47 37.56 46.45
CA THR A 25 0.74 38.41 45.50
C THR A 25 1.64 39.42 44.77
N PRO A 26 2.59 40.14 45.44
CA PRO A 26 3.51 41.06 44.75
C PRO A 26 4.45 40.35 43.77
N ARG A 27 4.56 39.05 43.85
CA ARG A 27 5.43 38.20 43.00
C ARG A 27 4.67 37.58 41.83
N GLY A 28 3.40 37.94 41.65
CA GLY A 28 2.59 37.51 40.52
C GLY A 28 1.85 36.18 40.72
N TYR A 29 1.57 35.81 41.96
CA TYR A 29 0.72 34.66 42.29
C TYR A 29 -0.67 35.12 42.71
N GLU A 30 -1.70 34.38 42.30
CA GLU A 30 -3.06 34.50 42.84
C GLU A 30 -3.13 33.65 44.13
N VAL A 31 -3.47 34.26 45.25
CA VAL A 31 -3.47 33.57 46.56
C VAL A 31 -4.92 33.42 47.02
N VAL A 32 -5.34 32.21 47.33
CA VAL A 32 -6.64 31.91 47.96
C VAL A 32 -6.36 31.28 49.32
N GLY A 33 -6.94 31.87 50.37
CA GLY A 33 -6.79 31.39 51.75
C GLY A 33 -8.06 30.73 52.23
N VAL A 34 -7.99 29.52 52.77
CA VAL A 34 -9.08 28.78 53.42
C VAL A 34 -8.70 28.38 54.84
N GLU A 35 -9.66 28.19 55.71
CA GLU A 35 -9.44 28.03 57.15
C GLU A 35 -9.28 26.57 57.60
N SER A 36 -9.66 25.64 56.76
CA SER A 36 -9.66 24.22 57.12
C SER A 36 -9.54 23.29 55.94
N GLY A 37 -9.24 21.98 56.17
CA GLY A 37 -9.23 20.95 55.17
C GLY A 37 -10.56 20.75 54.46
N PRO A 38 -11.70 20.63 55.14
CA PRO A 38 -13.03 20.53 54.51
C PRO A 38 -13.32 21.70 53.57
N GLU A 39 -13.00 22.93 53.97
CA GLU A 39 -13.18 24.12 53.10
C GLU A 39 -12.29 24.04 51.85
N ALA A 40 -11.03 23.57 52.01
CA ALA A 40 -10.14 23.36 50.88
C ALA A 40 -10.64 22.36 49.89
N PHE A 41 -11.20 21.23 50.32
CA PHE A 41 -11.81 20.23 49.44
C PHE A 41 -13.04 20.77 48.72
N SER A 42 -13.96 21.47 49.42
CA SER A 42 -15.11 22.11 48.81
C SER A 42 -14.71 23.16 47.75
N TRP A 43 -13.64 23.91 48.01
CA TRP A 43 -13.13 24.87 47.05
C TRP A 43 -12.53 24.18 45.80
N LEU A 44 -11.78 23.10 45.99
CA LEU A 44 -11.16 22.33 44.92
C LEU A 44 -12.17 21.58 44.04
N GLU A 45 -13.42 21.32 44.46
CA GLU A 45 -14.46 20.75 43.63
C GLU A 45 -14.83 21.64 42.42
N GLY A 46 -14.67 22.95 42.55
CA GLY A 46 -15.02 23.92 41.50
C GLY A 46 -13.89 24.79 40.99
N ASN A 47 -12.70 24.64 41.56
CA ASN A 47 -11.55 25.50 41.24
C ASN A 47 -10.26 24.68 41.14
N ASP A 48 -9.34 25.15 40.31
CA ASP A 48 -8.00 24.58 40.21
C ASP A 48 -7.00 25.36 41.07
N ALA A 49 -6.08 24.64 41.69
CA ALA A 49 -4.89 25.22 42.33
C ALA A 49 -3.63 24.68 41.62
N ASP A 50 -2.57 25.51 41.62
CA ASP A 50 -1.31 25.09 41.04
C ASP A 50 -0.33 24.58 42.13
N ILE A 51 -0.54 24.98 43.38
CA ILE A 51 0.22 24.56 44.55
C ILE A 51 -0.57 24.81 45.83
N VAL A 52 -0.36 23.96 46.84
CA VAL A 52 -0.95 24.10 48.18
C VAL A 52 0.13 24.44 49.21
N LEU A 53 -0.11 25.45 50.01
CA LEU A 53 0.62 25.70 51.27
C LEU A 53 -0.26 25.25 52.41
N LEU A 54 0.18 24.30 53.20
CA LEU A 54 -0.65 23.59 54.15
C LEU A 54 -0.04 23.67 55.58
N ASP A 55 -0.76 24.26 56.49
CA ASP A 55 -0.38 24.17 57.91
C ASP A 55 -0.64 22.77 58.47
N ILE A 56 0.23 22.32 59.33
CA ILE A 56 0.13 21.01 59.99
C ILE A 56 -0.90 21.04 61.11
N VAL A 57 -0.85 22.08 61.93
CA VAL A 57 -1.64 22.16 63.18
C VAL A 57 -2.92 22.93 62.94
N MET A 58 -3.99 22.21 62.60
CA MET A 58 -5.30 22.80 62.40
C MET A 58 -6.35 22.02 63.21
N PRO A 59 -7.44 22.71 63.66
CA PRO A 59 -8.56 22.05 64.32
C PRO A 59 -9.26 21.07 63.38
N GLU A 60 -9.95 20.07 63.92
CA GLU A 60 -10.75 19.07 63.25
C GLU A 60 -9.97 18.13 62.33
N MET A 61 -9.19 18.64 61.41
CA MET A 61 -8.39 17.88 60.45
C MET A 61 -6.98 18.44 60.34
N ASN A 62 -5.97 17.70 60.74
CA ASN A 62 -4.59 18.13 60.65
C ASN A 62 -4.06 18.09 59.19
N GLY A 63 -2.97 18.82 58.94
CA GLY A 63 -2.37 18.92 57.62
C GLY A 63 -1.92 17.57 57.01
N TYR A 64 -1.49 16.62 57.81
CA TYR A 64 -1.13 15.28 57.31
C TYR A 64 -2.33 14.53 56.74
N GLU A 65 -3.48 14.66 57.37
CA GLU A 65 -4.73 14.07 56.87
C GLU A 65 -5.21 14.74 55.57
N VAL A 66 -5.13 16.07 55.53
CA VAL A 66 -5.45 16.84 54.30
C VAL A 66 -4.55 16.36 53.14
N CYS A 67 -3.26 16.27 53.39
CA CYS A 67 -2.30 15.85 52.35
C CYS A 67 -2.60 14.42 51.83
N ARG A 68 -2.84 13.47 52.73
CA ARG A 68 -3.21 12.10 52.32
C ARG A 68 -4.43 12.06 51.45
N ARG A 69 -5.50 12.79 51.80
CA ARG A 69 -6.73 12.86 51.00
C ARG A 69 -6.49 13.53 49.63
N LEU A 70 -5.62 14.55 49.55
CA LEU A 70 -5.24 15.11 48.27
C LEU A 70 -4.53 14.10 47.37
N ARG A 71 -3.71 13.21 47.92
CA ARG A 71 -3.00 12.14 47.21
C ARG A 71 -3.89 10.97 46.79
N GLU A 72 -4.97 10.70 47.55
CA GLU A 72 -5.94 9.65 47.26
C GLU A 72 -6.93 10.05 46.13
N ASN A 73 -7.06 11.35 45.84
CA ASN A 73 -7.94 11.82 44.79
C ASN A 73 -7.18 11.99 43.46
N PRO A 74 -7.53 11.26 42.39
CA PRO A 74 -6.87 11.37 41.09
C PRO A 74 -6.80 12.79 40.51
N ALA A 75 -7.75 13.67 40.86
CA ALA A 75 -7.74 15.06 40.41
C ALA A 75 -6.68 15.93 41.09
N THR A 76 -6.21 15.55 42.29
CA THR A 76 -5.28 16.31 43.09
C THR A 76 -4.02 15.53 43.48
N GLU A 77 -3.88 14.28 43.06
CA GLU A 77 -2.73 13.43 43.45
C GLU A 77 -1.37 14.03 43.06
N VAL A 78 -1.32 14.76 41.94
CA VAL A 78 -0.10 15.43 41.41
C VAL A 78 -0.03 16.91 41.79
N LEU A 79 -0.97 17.42 42.57
CA LEU A 79 -0.98 18.81 43.01
C LEU A 79 0.15 19.04 44.04
N PRO A 80 1.13 19.91 43.81
CA PRO A 80 2.21 20.13 44.75
C PRO A 80 1.73 20.65 46.11
N VAL A 81 2.22 20.02 47.18
CA VAL A 81 1.86 20.38 48.57
C VAL A 81 3.12 20.71 49.34
N VAL A 82 3.22 21.93 49.89
CA VAL A 82 4.27 22.37 50.81
C VAL A 82 3.68 22.49 52.19
N MET A 83 4.20 21.70 53.14
CA MET A 83 3.75 21.78 54.52
C MET A 83 4.52 22.85 55.31
N LEU A 84 3.79 23.61 56.11
CA LEU A 84 4.36 24.59 57.04
C LEU A 84 4.47 23.92 58.42
N THR A 85 5.72 23.65 58.89
CA THR A 85 5.99 22.86 60.09
C THR A 85 6.50 23.70 61.26
N SER A 86 6.28 23.25 62.49
CA SER A 86 7.10 23.66 63.61
C SER A 86 8.51 23.05 63.47
N SER A 87 9.53 23.61 64.12
CA SER A 87 10.98 23.30 63.88
C SER A 87 11.47 21.90 64.28
N GLY A 88 10.59 20.87 64.42
CA GLY A 88 10.95 19.52 64.81
C GLY A 88 11.31 18.62 63.62
N ASP A 89 12.39 17.79 63.76
CA ASP A 89 12.75 16.84 62.68
C ASP A 89 11.72 15.71 62.48
N GLU A 90 10.98 15.37 63.54
CA GLU A 90 9.88 14.38 63.45
C GLU A 90 8.72 14.86 62.53
N ASP A 91 8.37 16.14 62.57
CA ASP A 91 7.33 16.73 61.74
C ASP A 91 7.70 16.70 60.26
N LYS A 92 8.97 16.86 59.93
CA LYS A 92 9.48 16.78 58.56
C LYS A 92 9.34 15.37 57.97
N VAL A 93 9.68 14.35 58.76
CA VAL A 93 9.54 12.94 58.35
C VAL A 93 8.05 12.62 58.11
N ARG A 94 7.18 13.00 59.05
CA ARG A 94 5.71 12.78 58.90
C ARG A 94 5.12 13.53 57.73
N ALA A 95 5.62 14.70 57.37
CA ALA A 95 5.18 15.45 56.20
C ALA A 95 5.47 14.68 54.90
N ILE A 96 6.68 14.14 54.76
CA ILE A 96 7.06 13.31 53.60
C ILE A 96 6.24 12.01 53.55
N GLU A 97 6.07 11.32 54.70
CA GLU A 97 5.23 10.10 54.79
C GLU A 97 3.76 10.35 54.44
N ALA A 98 3.24 11.56 54.70
CA ALA A 98 1.89 11.95 54.29
C ALA A 98 1.79 12.31 52.81
N GLY A 99 2.89 12.32 52.06
CA GLY A 99 2.93 12.61 50.62
C GLY A 99 3.14 14.10 50.27
N ALA A 100 3.64 14.91 51.20
CA ALA A 100 4.04 16.30 50.88
C ALA A 100 5.27 16.31 49.97
N ASP A 101 5.32 17.24 49.02
CA ASP A 101 6.45 17.42 48.12
C ASP A 101 7.59 18.17 48.76
N ASP A 102 7.26 19.04 49.71
CA ASP A 102 8.25 19.80 50.45
C ASP A 102 7.70 20.32 51.79
N PHE A 103 8.56 20.90 52.61
CA PHE A 103 8.18 21.53 53.88
C PHE A 103 8.95 22.81 54.11
N ILE A 104 8.41 23.73 54.91
CA ILE A 104 9.05 24.99 55.36
C ILE A 104 8.83 25.12 56.86
N SER A 105 9.94 25.34 57.60
CA SER A 105 9.88 25.53 59.03
C SER A 105 9.40 26.95 59.40
N ARG A 106 8.63 27.07 60.49
CA ARG A 106 8.25 28.38 61.05
C ARG A 106 9.35 28.92 61.96
N PRO A 107 9.62 30.23 61.97
CA PRO A 107 8.97 31.30 61.19
C PRO A 107 9.32 31.22 59.69
N VAL A 108 8.32 31.45 58.82
CA VAL A 108 8.46 31.33 57.36
C VAL A 108 9.48 32.38 56.87
N ASN A 109 10.52 31.91 56.21
CA ASN A 109 11.44 32.76 55.50
C ASN A 109 10.94 33.05 54.07
N GLU A 110 10.83 34.34 53.70
CA GLU A 110 10.35 34.76 52.40
C GLU A 110 11.13 34.14 51.24
N ALA A 111 12.48 34.18 51.32
CA ALA A 111 13.34 33.69 50.24
C ALA A 111 13.19 32.17 50.04
N GLU A 112 13.06 31.41 51.14
CA GLU A 112 12.83 29.98 51.12
C GLU A 112 11.46 29.64 50.54
N LEU A 113 10.38 30.28 51.00
CA LEU A 113 9.03 30.10 50.49
C LEU A 113 8.97 30.31 48.97
N LEU A 114 9.50 31.45 48.51
CA LEU A 114 9.51 31.78 47.08
C LEU A 114 10.30 30.77 46.22
N ALA A 115 11.46 30.30 46.74
CA ALA A 115 12.26 29.31 46.03
C ALA A 115 11.55 27.99 45.90
N ARG A 116 10.88 27.48 46.96
CA ARG A 116 10.11 26.22 46.97
C ARG A 116 8.91 26.31 46.06
N VAL A 117 8.08 27.35 46.22
CA VAL A 117 6.89 27.56 45.35
C VAL A 117 7.27 27.60 43.88
N ARG A 118 8.34 28.37 43.55
CA ARG A 118 8.80 28.47 42.15
C ARG A 118 9.30 27.13 41.60
N SER A 119 10.01 26.36 42.41
CA SER A 119 10.54 25.05 41.98
C SER A 119 9.41 24.05 41.70
N LEU A 120 8.45 23.94 42.63
CA LEU A 120 7.35 23.00 42.52
C LEU A 120 6.36 23.37 41.39
N LEU A 121 6.06 24.65 41.22
CA LEU A 121 5.26 25.13 40.11
C LEU A 121 5.90 24.81 38.75
N ARG A 122 7.21 24.92 38.64
CA ARG A 122 7.92 24.52 37.42
C ARG A 122 7.79 23.03 37.14
N ILE A 123 7.88 22.18 38.16
CA ILE A 123 7.70 20.72 38.03
C ILE A 123 6.29 20.42 37.58
N LYS A 124 5.27 21.04 38.20
CA LYS A 124 3.86 20.89 37.79
C LYS A 124 3.66 21.29 36.33
N GLN A 125 4.20 22.43 35.91
CA GLN A 125 4.10 22.91 34.53
C GLN A 125 4.71 21.91 33.51
N PHE A 126 5.84 21.29 33.86
CA PHE A 126 6.42 20.23 33.02
C PHE A 126 5.54 19.00 32.98
N HIS A 127 5.01 18.58 34.14
CA HIS A 127 4.09 17.45 34.20
C HIS A 127 2.85 17.68 33.32
N ASP A 128 2.18 18.81 33.48
CA ASP A 128 0.98 19.18 32.70
C ASP A 128 1.28 19.25 31.19
N THR A 129 2.48 19.74 30.84
CA THR A 129 2.92 19.81 29.44
C THR A 129 3.12 18.41 28.86
N ILE A 130 3.79 17.51 29.60
CA ILE A 130 4.02 16.13 29.18
C ILE A 130 2.69 15.40 29.01
N GLN A 131 1.74 15.53 29.94
CA GLN A 131 0.41 14.91 29.85
C GLN A 131 -0.34 15.39 28.61
N ARG A 132 -0.34 16.69 28.34
CA ARG A 132 -0.98 17.24 27.15
C ARG A 132 -0.35 16.73 25.87
N GLN A 133 1.00 16.73 25.79
CA GLN A 133 1.70 16.22 24.61
C GLN A 133 1.47 14.72 24.40
N ALA A 134 1.39 13.94 25.48
CA ALA A 134 1.08 12.51 25.39
C ALA A 134 -0.32 12.28 24.85
N ALA A 135 -1.31 13.06 25.29
CA ALA A 135 -2.68 12.98 24.77
C ALA A 135 -2.76 13.38 23.30
N GLU A 136 -2.12 14.48 22.90
CA GLU A 136 -2.04 14.92 21.51
C GLU A 136 -1.37 13.86 20.62
N LEU A 137 -0.26 13.28 21.08
CA LEU A 137 0.46 12.25 20.34
C LEU A 137 -0.40 10.98 20.15
N ALA A 138 -1.14 10.57 21.18
CA ALA A 138 -2.06 9.43 21.09
C ALA A 138 -3.18 9.66 20.05
N GLU A 139 -3.72 10.86 19.98
CA GLU A 139 -4.73 11.24 18.98
C GLU A 139 -4.13 11.25 17.57
N TRP A 140 -2.93 11.79 17.41
CA TRP A 140 -2.22 11.79 16.13
C TRP A 140 -1.92 10.37 15.64
N ASN A 141 -1.42 9.50 16.53
CA ASN A 141 -1.15 8.10 16.19
C ASN A 141 -2.42 7.40 15.71
N ARG A 142 -3.55 7.56 16.40
CA ARG A 142 -4.83 6.98 15.99
C ARG A 142 -5.28 7.48 14.61
N THR A 143 -5.09 8.76 14.34
CA THR A 143 -5.42 9.37 13.04
C THR A 143 -4.53 8.83 11.93
N LEU A 144 -3.23 8.66 12.21
CA LEU A 144 -2.27 8.08 11.26
C LEU A 144 -2.60 6.62 10.95
N GLU A 145 -2.87 5.81 11.96
CA GLU A 145 -3.25 4.41 11.79
C GLU A 145 -4.47 4.25 10.88
N ASN A 146 -5.50 5.07 11.09
CA ASN A 146 -6.69 5.07 10.24
C ASN A 146 -6.37 5.46 8.79
N ARG A 147 -5.50 6.46 8.58
CA ARG A 147 -5.05 6.85 7.23
C ARG A 147 -4.26 5.75 6.54
N VAL A 148 -3.32 5.14 7.24
CA VAL A 148 -2.52 4.04 6.70
C VAL A 148 -3.40 2.87 6.30
N SER A 149 -4.36 2.48 7.15
CA SER A 149 -5.31 1.40 6.83
C SER A 149 -6.14 1.70 5.58
N ALA A 150 -6.66 2.92 5.44
CA ALA A 150 -7.40 3.33 4.26
C ALA A 150 -6.54 3.31 2.98
N GLN A 151 -5.29 3.79 3.06
CA GLN A 151 -4.36 3.76 1.93
C GLN A 151 -3.97 2.33 1.52
N VAL A 152 -3.82 1.42 2.48
CA VAL A 152 -3.55 0.00 2.20
C VAL A 152 -4.73 -0.63 1.48
N GLU A 153 -5.97 -0.38 1.91
CA GLU A 153 -7.18 -0.87 1.23
C GLU A 153 -7.28 -0.34 -0.21
N ASP A 154 -6.99 0.93 -0.44
CA ASP A 154 -6.97 1.54 -1.78
C ASP A 154 -5.89 0.92 -2.67
N LEU A 155 -4.68 0.71 -2.14
CA LEU A 155 -3.59 0.05 -2.87
C LEU A 155 -3.93 -1.41 -3.20
N GLU A 156 -4.53 -2.16 -2.29
CA GLU A 156 -4.99 -3.52 -2.57
C GLU A 156 -6.10 -3.55 -3.64
N ARG A 157 -7.01 -2.57 -3.61
CA ARG A 157 -8.05 -2.42 -4.64
C ARG A 157 -7.44 -2.14 -6.01
N LEU A 158 -6.49 -1.20 -6.09
CA LEU A 158 -5.74 -0.92 -7.32
C LEU A 158 -4.93 -2.13 -7.78
N GLY A 159 -4.29 -2.86 -6.85
CA GLY A 159 -3.56 -4.09 -7.13
C GLY A 159 -4.45 -5.19 -7.74
N ARG A 160 -5.70 -5.30 -7.31
CA ARG A 160 -6.68 -6.22 -7.94
C ARG A 160 -7.02 -5.81 -9.37
N MET A 161 -7.15 -4.52 -9.65
CA MET A 161 -7.43 -4.00 -11.00
C MET A 161 -6.25 -4.23 -11.97
N ARG A 162 -5.00 -4.22 -11.48
CA ARG A 162 -3.80 -4.53 -12.29
C ARG A 162 -3.84 -5.93 -12.93
N ARG A 163 -4.58 -6.88 -12.37
CA ARG A 163 -4.72 -8.24 -12.93
C ARG A 163 -5.46 -8.30 -14.27
N PHE A 164 -6.16 -7.23 -14.64
CA PHE A 164 -6.85 -7.11 -15.92
C PHE A 164 -5.99 -6.46 -17.02
N LEU A 165 -4.78 -6.00 -16.67
CA LEU A 165 -3.80 -5.46 -17.61
C LEU A 165 -2.68 -6.46 -17.84
N SER A 166 -2.07 -6.44 -19.03
CA SER A 166 -0.83 -7.20 -19.21
C SER A 166 0.26 -6.68 -18.25
N PRO A 167 1.13 -7.53 -17.72
CA PRO A 167 2.20 -7.09 -16.81
C PRO A 167 3.04 -5.95 -17.39
N GLN A 168 3.36 -6.00 -18.67
CA GLN A 168 4.13 -4.98 -19.38
C GLN A 168 3.42 -3.62 -19.41
N LEU A 169 2.10 -3.61 -19.63
CA LEU A 169 1.32 -2.37 -19.58
C LEU A 169 1.19 -1.81 -18.17
N ALA A 170 1.01 -2.71 -17.18
CA ALA A 170 0.95 -2.29 -15.79
C ALA A 170 2.27 -1.66 -15.33
N GLU A 171 3.41 -2.20 -15.77
CA GLU A 171 4.74 -1.68 -15.49
C GLU A 171 4.98 -0.32 -16.18
N LEU A 172 4.58 -0.21 -17.44
CA LEU A 172 4.67 1.04 -18.21
C LEU A 172 3.89 2.18 -17.54
N ILE A 173 2.68 1.91 -17.04
CA ILE A 173 1.84 2.91 -16.38
C ILE A 173 2.40 3.32 -15.01
N VAL A 174 3.02 2.38 -14.28
CA VAL A 174 3.57 2.66 -12.94
C VAL A 174 4.90 3.41 -12.99
N ASN A 175 5.74 3.08 -13.97
CA ASN A 175 7.09 3.65 -14.07
C ASN A 175 7.13 4.98 -14.83
N ASN A 176 6.06 5.35 -15.54
CA ASN A 176 5.98 6.61 -16.27
C ASN A 176 4.80 7.45 -15.76
N ASP A 177 5.10 8.60 -15.17
CA ASP A 177 4.10 9.59 -14.76
C ASP A 177 3.43 10.29 -15.97
N ASP A 178 3.89 10.02 -17.21
CA ASP A 178 3.44 10.66 -18.43
C ASP A 178 2.62 9.66 -19.29
N GLU A 179 1.33 9.92 -19.42
CA GLU A 179 0.42 9.16 -20.30
C GLU A 179 0.81 9.25 -21.81
N SER A 180 1.79 10.06 -22.19
CA SER A 180 2.27 10.18 -23.56
C SER A 180 2.78 8.86 -24.14
N VAL A 181 3.27 7.95 -23.28
CA VAL A 181 3.75 6.62 -23.65
C VAL A 181 2.64 5.73 -24.24
N LEU A 182 1.37 6.02 -23.89
CA LEU A 182 0.20 5.32 -24.42
C LEU A 182 -0.39 5.98 -25.67
N GLN A 183 0.20 7.07 -26.16
CA GLN A 183 -0.26 7.74 -27.39
C GLN A 183 -0.04 6.88 -28.62
N SER A 184 -0.87 7.10 -29.63
CA SER A 184 -0.79 6.36 -30.88
C SER A 184 0.54 6.61 -31.59
N HIS A 185 1.26 5.55 -31.88
CA HIS A 185 2.54 5.58 -32.60
C HIS A 185 2.65 4.42 -33.59
N ARG A 186 3.50 4.57 -34.59
CA ARG A 186 3.74 3.53 -35.57
C ARG A 186 4.97 2.72 -35.23
N ARG A 187 4.81 1.40 -35.14
CA ARG A 187 5.88 0.46 -34.81
C ARG A 187 5.85 -0.79 -35.67
N GLU A 188 7.03 -1.33 -35.94
CA GLU A 188 7.13 -2.66 -36.55
C GLU A 188 7.05 -3.68 -35.41
N ILE A 189 6.07 -4.58 -35.51
CA ILE A 189 5.79 -5.60 -34.50
C ILE A 189 5.73 -6.98 -35.12
N THR A 190 5.91 -8.00 -34.29
CA THR A 190 5.60 -9.39 -34.62
C THR A 190 4.30 -9.76 -33.94
N VAL A 191 3.27 -10.09 -34.71
CA VAL A 191 1.95 -10.47 -34.23
C VAL A 191 1.79 -11.98 -34.29
N VAL A 192 1.29 -12.56 -33.20
CA VAL A 192 0.97 -13.97 -33.08
C VAL A 192 -0.50 -14.12 -32.71
N PHE A 193 -1.21 -14.92 -33.46
CA PHE A 193 -2.53 -15.44 -33.10
C PHE A 193 -2.44 -16.94 -32.86
N CYS A 194 -3.13 -17.41 -31.85
CA CYS A 194 -3.34 -18.83 -31.63
C CYS A 194 -4.80 -19.11 -31.28
N ASP A 195 -5.28 -20.30 -31.66
CA ASP A 195 -6.67 -20.66 -31.55
C ASP A 195 -6.81 -22.20 -31.49
N LEU A 196 -7.78 -22.71 -30.73
CA LEU A 196 -8.01 -24.15 -30.56
C LEU A 196 -8.93 -24.69 -31.66
N ARG A 197 -8.41 -25.60 -32.45
CA ARG A 197 -9.19 -26.35 -33.42
C ARG A 197 -10.15 -27.29 -32.71
N GLY A 198 -11.40 -27.35 -33.18
CA GLY A 198 -12.45 -28.18 -32.60
C GLY A 198 -13.17 -27.53 -31.41
N PHE A 199 -12.74 -26.35 -30.94
CA PHE A 199 -13.30 -25.70 -29.75
C PHE A 199 -14.79 -25.37 -29.92
N THR A 200 -15.25 -24.87 -31.07
CA THR A 200 -16.65 -24.56 -31.29
C THR A 200 -17.54 -25.79 -31.10
N ALA A 201 -17.17 -26.92 -31.73
CA ALA A 201 -17.94 -28.17 -31.59
C ALA A 201 -17.91 -28.71 -30.16
N PHE A 202 -16.77 -28.54 -29.46
CA PHE A 202 -16.64 -28.89 -28.06
C PHE A 202 -17.56 -28.02 -27.19
N SER A 203 -17.55 -26.71 -27.36
CA SER A 203 -18.34 -25.78 -26.55
C SER A 203 -19.87 -25.90 -26.79
N GLU A 204 -20.28 -26.44 -27.90
CA GLU A 204 -21.70 -26.73 -28.18
C GLU A 204 -22.23 -27.99 -27.46
N THR A 205 -21.33 -28.89 -27.07
CA THR A 205 -21.71 -30.22 -26.54
C THR A 205 -21.29 -30.45 -25.09
N ALA A 206 -20.32 -29.71 -24.61
CA ALA A 206 -19.81 -29.83 -23.25
C ALA A 206 -20.57 -28.94 -22.25
N GLU A 207 -20.54 -29.31 -20.97
CA GLU A 207 -21.10 -28.47 -19.90
C GLU A 207 -20.28 -27.18 -19.76
N PRO A 208 -20.91 -26.03 -19.41
CA PRO A 208 -20.22 -24.74 -19.29
C PRO A 208 -19.00 -24.74 -18.32
N GLU A 209 -19.09 -25.48 -17.24
CA GLU A 209 -18.01 -25.63 -16.26
C GLU A 209 -16.78 -26.33 -16.86
N GLU A 210 -17.02 -27.28 -17.73
CA GLU A 210 -15.96 -28.03 -18.41
C GLU A 210 -15.29 -27.17 -19.48
N VAL A 211 -16.05 -26.36 -20.21
CA VAL A 211 -15.52 -25.37 -21.16
C VAL A 211 -14.65 -24.38 -20.45
N MET A 212 -15.10 -23.86 -19.31
CA MET A 212 -14.31 -22.92 -18.50
C MET A 212 -13.05 -23.56 -17.90
N ALA A 213 -13.10 -24.83 -17.52
CA ALA A 213 -11.93 -25.55 -17.02
C ALA A 213 -10.86 -25.71 -18.11
N VAL A 214 -11.27 -26.12 -19.33
CA VAL A 214 -10.35 -26.24 -20.49
C VAL A 214 -9.73 -24.88 -20.83
N LEU A 215 -10.53 -23.79 -20.87
CA LEU A 215 -10.01 -22.45 -21.12
C LEU A 215 -9.06 -21.99 -20.03
N ALA A 216 -9.33 -22.27 -18.75
CA ALA A 216 -8.47 -21.91 -17.65
C ALA A 216 -7.10 -22.65 -17.72
N GLU A 217 -7.10 -23.96 -18.04
CA GLU A 217 -5.88 -24.74 -18.28
C GLU A 217 -5.08 -24.13 -19.43
N PHE A 218 -5.75 -23.90 -20.58
CA PHE A 218 -5.15 -23.36 -21.79
C PHE A 218 -4.56 -21.96 -21.59
N HIS A 219 -5.36 -21.03 -21.11
CA HIS A 219 -4.91 -19.65 -20.86
C HIS A 219 -3.81 -19.58 -19.79
N GLY A 220 -3.90 -20.39 -18.74
CA GLY A 220 -2.91 -20.44 -17.66
C GLY A 220 -1.54 -20.89 -18.15
N GLU A 221 -1.48 -21.90 -19.00
CA GLU A 221 -0.20 -22.41 -19.50
C GLU A 221 0.37 -21.53 -20.62
N LEU A 222 -0.46 -21.05 -21.56
CA LEU A 222 0.03 -20.16 -22.61
C LEU A 222 0.42 -18.78 -22.07
N GLY A 223 -0.30 -18.27 -21.07
CA GLY A 223 0.04 -17.02 -20.41
C GLY A 223 1.45 -17.03 -19.79
N LYS A 224 1.85 -18.16 -19.18
CA LYS A 224 3.23 -18.34 -18.66
C LYS A 224 4.28 -18.25 -19.75
N LEU A 225 4.00 -18.87 -20.92
CA LEU A 225 4.91 -18.84 -22.07
C LEU A 225 4.99 -17.44 -22.69
N ILE A 226 3.86 -16.77 -22.87
CA ILE A 226 3.82 -15.39 -23.38
C ILE A 226 4.71 -14.50 -22.52
N HIS A 227 4.57 -14.58 -21.20
CA HIS A 227 5.38 -13.80 -20.27
C HIS A 227 6.86 -14.18 -20.31
N ALA A 228 7.18 -15.49 -20.29
CA ALA A 228 8.57 -15.99 -20.32
C ALA A 228 9.33 -15.56 -21.57
N PHE A 229 8.66 -15.45 -22.72
CA PHE A 229 9.26 -15.01 -23.97
C PHE A 229 9.19 -13.48 -24.19
N GLY A 230 8.60 -12.72 -23.26
CA GLY A 230 8.49 -11.26 -23.35
C GLY A 230 7.38 -10.77 -24.30
N GLY A 231 6.42 -11.63 -24.65
CA GLY A 231 5.28 -11.25 -25.48
C GLY A 231 4.27 -10.39 -24.69
N THR A 232 3.66 -9.41 -25.34
CA THR A 232 2.56 -8.62 -24.79
C THR A 232 1.24 -9.23 -25.22
N LEU A 233 0.47 -9.73 -24.27
CA LEU A 233 -0.87 -10.22 -24.51
C LEU A 233 -1.81 -9.03 -24.69
N GLU A 234 -2.50 -8.96 -25.84
CA GLU A 234 -3.50 -7.92 -26.11
C GLU A 234 -4.87 -8.32 -25.58
N ARG A 235 -5.35 -9.51 -26.01
CA ARG A 235 -6.69 -9.96 -25.60
C ARG A 235 -6.86 -11.47 -25.62
N PHE A 236 -7.84 -11.90 -24.82
CA PHE A 236 -8.48 -13.19 -24.93
C PHE A 236 -9.80 -13.04 -25.73
N ALA A 237 -10.04 -13.91 -26.70
CA ALA A 237 -11.29 -13.95 -27.46
C ALA A 237 -11.81 -15.40 -27.48
N GLY A 238 -12.36 -15.84 -26.35
CA GLY A 238 -12.69 -17.25 -26.12
C GLY A 238 -11.43 -18.11 -26.06
N ASP A 239 -11.31 -19.05 -27.01
CA ASP A 239 -10.14 -19.91 -27.20
C ASP A 239 -9.02 -19.27 -28.04
N ALA A 240 -9.27 -18.09 -28.63
CA ALA A 240 -8.27 -17.37 -29.37
C ALA A 240 -7.48 -16.39 -28.47
N LEU A 241 -6.17 -16.33 -28.67
CA LEU A 241 -5.29 -15.35 -28.05
C LEU A 241 -4.59 -14.53 -29.12
N MET A 242 -4.52 -13.22 -28.88
CA MET A 242 -3.71 -12.33 -29.68
C MET A 242 -2.59 -11.73 -28.81
N MET A 243 -1.37 -11.80 -29.30
CA MET A 243 -0.21 -11.24 -28.67
C MET A 243 0.76 -10.65 -29.69
N PHE A 244 1.61 -9.75 -29.25
CA PHE A 244 2.61 -9.13 -30.10
C PHE A 244 3.93 -8.94 -29.34
N PHE A 245 5.01 -8.71 -30.11
CA PHE A 245 6.35 -8.45 -29.60
C PHE A 245 6.86 -7.11 -30.14
N ASN A 246 7.85 -6.55 -29.46
CA ASN A 246 8.53 -5.30 -29.79
C ASN A 246 7.72 -4.04 -29.46
N ASP A 247 6.68 -4.16 -28.63
CA ASP A 247 5.90 -3.06 -28.07
C ASP A 247 5.18 -3.54 -26.78
N PRO A 248 5.06 -2.76 -25.69
CA PRO A 248 5.57 -1.41 -25.52
C PRO A 248 7.10 -1.35 -25.37
N PHE A 249 7.75 -2.44 -24.99
CA PHE A 249 9.20 -2.51 -24.84
C PHE A 249 9.87 -3.06 -26.10
N PRO A 250 10.99 -2.45 -26.55
CA PRO A 250 11.78 -3.00 -27.65
C PRO A 250 12.31 -4.38 -27.28
N ILE A 251 12.21 -5.33 -28.22
CA ILE A 251 12.72 -6.70 -28.05
C ILE A 251 13.58 -7.05 -29.23
N GLU A 252 14.82 -7.43 -28.97
CA GLU A 252 15.71 -7.98 -29.98
C GLU A 252 15.19 -9.34 -30.47
N ASP A 253 15.36 -9.62 -31.77
CA ASP A 253 14.94 -10.88 -32.40
C ASP A 253 13.46 -11.23 -32.16
N ALA A 254 12.58 -10.24 -32.09
CA ALA A 254 11.15 -10.43 -31.84
C ALA A 254 10.49 -11.52 -32.73
N PRO A 255 10.80 -11.64 -34.05
CA PRO A 255 10.28 -12.73 -34.88
C PRO A 255 10.74 -14.13 -34.44
N LEU A 256 12.01 -14.29 -34.11
CA LEU A 256 12.57 -15.56 -33.65
C LEU A 256 12.00 -15.95 -32.29
N ARG A 257 11.89 -15.01 -31.38
CA ARG A 257 11.24 -15.22 -30.06
C ARG A 257 9.78 -15.67 -30.22
N ALA A 258 9.03 -15.06 -31.13
CA ALA A 258 7.66 -15.45 -31.42
C ALA A 258 7.56 -16.88 -31.96
N VAL A 259 8.46 -17.30 -32.85
CA VAL A 259 8.49 -18.68 -33.36
C VAL A 259 8.88 -19.67 -32.26
N ARG A 260 9.87 -19.38 -31.44
CA ARG A 260 10.27 -20.22 -30.31
C ARG A 260 9.14 -20.36 -29.29
N MET A 261 8.47 -19.25 -28.95
CA MET A 261 7.28 -19.29 -28.11
C MET A 261 6.17 -20.17 -28.73
N ALA A 262 5.90 -20.01 -30.02
CA ALA A 262 4.89 -20.80 -30.71
C ALA A 262 5.20 -22.31 -30.70
N LEU A 263 6.46 -22.69 -30.87
CA LEU A 263 6.90 -24.09 -30.74
C LEU A 263 6.70 -24.62 -29.31
N ALA A 264 7.11 -23.85 -28.30
CA ALA A 264 6.88 -24.21 -26.90
C ALA A 264 5.39 -24.31 -26.55
N MET A 265 4.54 -23.43 -27.14
CA MET A 265 3.08 -23.50 -27.01
C MET A 265 2.52 -24.80 -27.62
N GLN A 266 2.99 -25.21 -28.81
CA GLN A 266 2.58 -26.48 -29.41
C GLN A 266 2.95 -27.69 -28.54
N GLU A 267 4.17 -27.72 -28.01
CA GLU A 267 4.63 -28.78 -27.10
C GLU A 267 3.76 -28.82 -25.84
N ARG A 268 3.53 -27.67 -25.21
CA ARG A 268 2.73 -27.59 -23.98
C ARG A 268 1.27 -27.99 -24.20
N VAL A 269 0.66 -27.54 -25.29
CA VAL A 269 -0.72 -27.89 -25.62
C VAL A 269 -0.83 -29.38 -25.99
N ALA A 270 0.19 -29.96 -26.63
CA ALA A 270 0.21 -31.41 -26.88
C ALA A 270 0.13 -32.23 -25.58
N GLU A 271 0.77 -31.79 -24.51
CA GLU A 271 0.62 -32.40 -23.18
C GLU A 271 -0.81 -32.27 -22.63
N LEU A 272 -1.42 -31.08 -22.74
CA LEU A 272 -2.81 -30.83 -22.31
C LEU A 272 -3.83 -31.69 -23.09
N ILE A 273 -3.62 -31.84 -24.40
CA ILE A 273 -4.45 -32.64 -25.29
C ILE A 273 -4.59 -34.09 -24.80
N VAL A 274 -3.52 -34.67 -24.24
CA VAL A 274 -3.59 -36.02 -23.68
C VAL A 274 -4.63 -36.12 -22.56
N GLY A 275 -4.71 -35.09 -21.72
CA GLY A 275 -5.73 -34.99 -20.67
C GLY A 275 -7.14 -34.74 -21.23
N TRP A 276 -7.26 -33.85 -22.20
CA TRP A 276 -8.53 -33.49 -22.84
C TRP A 276 -9.12 -34.66 -23.62
N ARG A 277 -8.32 -35.42 -24.37
CA ARG A 277 -8.79 -36.63 -25.10
C ARG A 277 -9.32 -37.70 -24.15
N LYS A 278 -8.74 -37.87 -22.94
CA LYS A 278 -9.28 -38.78 -21.94
C LYS A 278 -10.67 -38.37 -21.46
N ARG A 279 -10.97 -37.08 -21.54
CA ARG A 279 -12.30 -36.50 -21.24
C ARG A 279 -13.24 -36.47 -22.46
N GLY A 280 -12.78 -36.95 -23.62
CA GLY A 280 -13.59 -37.02 -24.86
C GLY A 280 -13.44 -35.79 -25.77
N HIS A 281 -12.53 -34.87 -25.50
CA HIS A 281 -12.35 -33.65 -26.28
C HIS A 281 -11.17 -33.75 -27.23
N ASP A 282 -11.43 -33.63 -28.54
CA ASP A 282 -10.40 -33.63 -29.58
C ASP A 282 -10.10 -32.20 -30.02
N LEU A 283 -9.18 -31.56 -29.28
CA LEU A 283 -8.73 -30.19 -29.50
C LEU A 283 -7.30 -30.18 -30.01
N ALA A 284 -6.92 -29.15 -30.76
CA ALA A 284 -5.57 -28.96 -31.26
C ALA A 284 -5.26 -27.47 -31.44
N LEU A 285 -3.99 -27.06 -31.37
CA LEU A 285 -3.58 -25.65 -31.45
C LEU A 285 -3.19 -25.29 -32.90
N GLY A 286 -3.76 -24.21 -33.45
CA GLY A 286 -3.30 -23.59 -34.69
C GLY A 286 -2.69 -22.22 -34.39
N ILE A 287 -1.58 -21.87 -35.05
CA ILE A 287 -0.84 -20.58 -34.79
C ILE A 287 -0.55 -19.90 -36.11
N GLY A 288 -0.75 -18.58 -36.18
CA GLY A 288 -0.37 -17.71 -37.29
C GLY A 288 0.54 -16.56 -36.82
N ILE A 289 1.66 -16.33 -37.53
CA ILE A 289 2.66 -15.31 -37.20
C ILE A 289 2.90 -14.39 -38.40
N ALA A 290 2.84 -13.09 -38.17
CA ALA A 290 3.15 -12.08 -39.19
C ALA A 290 4.01 -10.95 -38.62
N VAL A 291 4.90 -10.37 -39.44
CA VAL A 291 5.76 -9.22 -39.11
C VAL A 291 5.35 -8.05 -39.99
N GLY A 292 5.19 -6.88 -39.39
CA GLY A 292 4.87 -5.66 -40.12
C GLY A 292 4.61 -4.47 -39.24
N PHE A 293 4.34 -3.33 -39.89
CA PHE A 293 3.98 -2.10 -39.19
C PHE A 293 2.53 -2.10 -38.76
N ALA A 294 2.29 -1.68 -37.52
CA ALA A 294 1.00 -1.36 -36.98
C ALA A 294 1.01 0.01 -36.28
N THR A 295 -0.18 0.57 -36.11
CA THR A 295 -0.38 1.69 -35.17
C THR A 295 -0.71 1.09 -33.81
N MET A 296 0.18 1.35 -32.86
CA MET A 296 0.06 0.95 -31.47
C MET A 296 -0.55 2.09 -30.65
N GLY A 297 -1.26 1.80 -29.59
CA GLY A 297 -1.77 2.82 -28.70
C GLY A 297 -3.10 2.47 -28.06
N ARG A 298 -3.71 3.46 -27.39
CA ARG A 298 -5.02 3.31 -26.76
C ARG A 298 -6.12 3.18 -27.82
N ILE A 299 -6.94 2.15 -27.69
CA ILE A 299 -8.11 1.88 -28.55
C ILE A 299 -9.32 1.86 -27.63
N GLY A 300 -10.34 2.67 -27.91
CA GLY A 300 -11.56 2.70 -27.12
C GLY A 300 -12.14 4.10 -26.97
N PHE A 301 -12.83 4.32 -25.87
CA PHE A 301 -13.50 5.58 -25.55
C PHE A 301 -13.33 5.94 -24.08
N GLU A 302 -13.66 7.17 -23.71
CA GLU A 302 -13.56 7.65 -22.33
C GLU A 302 -14.29 6.71 -21.34
N GLY A 303 -13.54 6.20 -20.39
CA GLY A 303 -14.01 5.21 -19.41
C GLY A 303 -13.63 3.75 -19.71
N ARG A 304 -13.20 3.42 -20.97
CA ARG A 304 -12.69 2.08 -21.33
C ARG A 304 -11.72 2.15 -22.50
N PHE A 305 -10.45 1.99 -22.19
CA PHE A 305 -9.38 1.89 -23.17
C PHE A 305 -8.67 0.55 -23.04
N ASP A 306 -8.39 -0.05 -24.19
CA ASP A 306 -7.45 -1.17 -24.31
C ASP A 306 -6.20 -0.66 -25.03
N TYR A 307 -5.03 -1.21 -24.72
CA TYR A 307 -3.80 -0.96 -25.48
C TYR A 307 -3.66 -2.04 -26.53
N GLY A 308 -3.57 -1.66 -27.79
CA GLY A 308 -3.60 -2.65 -28.86
C GLY A 308 -2.96 -2.19 -30.17
N ALA A 309 -3.00 -3.06 -31.15
CA ALA A 309 -2.42 -2.91 -32.46
C ALA A 309 -3.49 -2.84 -33.55
N VAL A 310 -3.42 -1.80 -34.39
CA VAL A 310 -4.27 -1.66 -35.58
C VAL A 310 -3.40 -1.66 -36.83
N GLY A 311 -3.62 -2.64 -37.72
CA GLY A 311 -2.86 -2.72 -38.97
C GLY A 311 -3.14 -3.99 -39.78
N SER A 312 -2.73 -4.00 -41.05
CA SER A 312 -2.87 -5.15 -41.93
C SER A 312 -2.10 -6.38 -41.42
N VAL A 313 -1.02 -6.19 -40.68
CA VAL A 313 -0.23 -7.26 -40.07
C VAL A 313 -1.05 -8.06 -39.06
N VAL A 314 -1.90 -7.39 -38.28
CA VAL A 314 -2.82 -8.03 -37.32
C VAL A 314 -3.79 -8.94 -38.03
N ASN A 315 -4.46 -8.42 -39.10
CA ASN A 315 -5.37 -9.18 -39.92
C ASN A 315 -4.67 -10.37 -40.60
N LEU A 316 -3.42 -10.18 -41.06
CA LEU A 316 -2.65 -11.22 -41.71
C LEU A 316 -2.36 -12.38 -40.75
N ALA A 317 -1.86 -12.10 -39.55
CA ALA A 317 -1.60 -13.10 -38.54
C ALA A 317 -2.87 -13.87 -38.14
N ALA A 318 -4.01 -13.17 -37.96
CA ALA A 318 -5.30 -13.77 -37.68
C ALA A 318 -5.79 -14.72 -38.81
N ARG A 319 -5.63 -14.33 -40.08
CA ARG A 319 -6.00 -15.20 -41.22
C ARG A 319 -5.09 -16.40 -41.33
N LEU A 320 -3.78 -16.26 -41.18
CA LEU A 320 -2.85 -17.39 -41.13
C LEU A 320 -3.20 -18.35 -39.99
N CYS A 321 -3.54 -17.83 -38.82
CA CYS A 321 -4.02 -18.67 -37.74
C CYS A 321 -5.28 -19.43 -38.13
N SER A 322 -6.26 -18.80 -38.79
CA SER A 322 -7.49 -19.47 -39.22
C SER A 322 -7.24 -20.59 -40.23
N GLU A 323 -6.24 -20.48 -41.10
CA GLU A 323 -5.85 -21.51 -42.11
C GLU A 323 -4.95 -22.61 -41.52
N ALA A 324 -4.28 -22.35 -40.41
CA ALA A 324 -3.42 -23.33 -39.76
C ALA A 324 -4.23 -24.53 -39.26
N GLN A 325 -3.79 -25.71 -39.56
CA GLN A 325 -4.36 -26.95 -39.00
C GLN A 325 -3.89 -27.17 -37.56
N GLY A 326 -4.50 -28.13 -36.87
CA GLY A 326 -4.02 -28.52 -35.52
C GLY A 326 -2.58 -28.97 -35.56
N GLY A 327 -1.75 -28.39 -34.67
CA GLY A 327 -0.31 -28.62 -34.61
C GLY A 327 0.53 -27.76 -35.57
N GLN A 328 -0.08 -26.92 -36.42
CA GLN A 328 0.63 -26.08 -37.39
C GLN A 328 0.93 -24.67 -36.84
N ILE A 329 2.09 -24.15 -37.24
CA ILE A 329 2.50 -22.75 -37.08
C ILE A 329 2.75 -22.21 -38.48
N LEU A 330 1.96 -21.22 -38.93
CA LEU A 330 2.08 -20.62 -40.25
C LEU A 330 2.75 -19.24 -40.16
N LEU A 331 3.76 -19.00 -40.99
CA LEU A 331 4.46 -17.74 -41.12
C LEU A 331 4.05 -16.98 -42.37
N ALA A 332 3.89 -15.66 -42.23
CA ALA A 332 3.85 -14.74 -43.38
C ALA A 332 5.24 -14.60 -44.03
N PRO A 333 5.34 -14.18 -45.31
CA PRO A 333 6.62 -14.05 -46.01
C PRO A 333 7.64 -13.21 -45.30
N LYS A 334 7.25 -12.06 -44.71
CA LYS A 334 8.13 -11.18 -43.98
C LYS A 334 8.60 -11.79 -42.64
N ALA A 335 7.74 -12.58 -42.00
CA ALA A 335 8.13 -13.33 -40.79
C ALA A 335 9.15 -14.41 -41.13
N LEU A 336 8.96 -15.15 -42.23
CA LEU A 336 9.94 -16.14 -42.70
C LEU A 336 11.31 -15.47 -42.98
N ALA A 337 11.33 -14.39 -43.77
CA ALA A 337 12.58 -13.70 -44.11
C ALA A 337 13.38 -13.23 -42.88
N ALA A 338 12.68 -12.95 -41.78
CA ALA A 338 13.34 -12.54 -40.51
C ALA A 338 13.90 -13.71 -39.70
N VAL A 339 13.52 -14.96 -40.02
CA VAL A 339 13.91 -16.14 -39.23
C VAL A 339 14.46 -17.30 -40.08
N GLU A 340 14.68 -17.10 -41.39
CA GLU A 340 15.02 -18.17 -42.34
C GLU A 340 16.34 -18.90 -41.99
N ASP A 341 17.29 -18.22 -41.37
CA ASP A 341 18.55 -18.80 -40.94
C ASP A 341 18.41 -19.71 -39.69
N ALA A 342 17.38 -19.45 -38.88
CA ALA A 342 17.18 -20.10 -37.58
C ALA A 342 16.08 -21.18 -37.58
N VAL A 343 15.13 -21.11 -38.54
CA VAL A 343 13.89 -21.88 -38.55
C VAL A 343 13.82 -22.74 -39.80
N ALA A 344 13.46 -24.00 -39.65
CA ALA A 344 13.14 -24.90 -40.77
C ALA A 344 11.64 -24.78 -41.10
N THR A 345 11.31 -24.61 -42.38
CA THR A 345 9.93 -24.43 -42.86
C THR A 345 9.64 -25.20 -44.12
N GLU A 346 8.36 -25.49 -44.36
CA GLU A 346 7.84 -26.04 -45.61
C GLU A 346 6.87 -25.05 -46.27
N PRO A 347 6.94 -24.84 -47.59
CA PRO A 347 6.02 -23.97 -48.30
C PRO A 347 4.63 -24.59 -48.36
N MET A 348 3.62 -23.82 -47.93
CA MET A 348 2.22 -24.19 -48.00
C MET A 348 1.53 -23.73 -49.32
N GLY A 349 2.30 -23.03 -50.17
CA GLY A 349 1.77 -22.40 -51.37
C GLY A 349 1.10 -21.06 -51.11
N GLU A 350 0.32 -20.60 -52.06
CA GLU A 350 -0.40 -19.34 -51.97
C GLU A 350 -1.81 -19.53 -51.38
N LEU A 351 -2.10 -18.90 -50.27
CA LEU A 351 -3.40 -18.96 -49.59
C LEU A 351 -4.28 -17.78 -49.98
N THR A 352 -5.52 -18.06 -50.35
CA THR A 352 -6.54 -17.02 -50.59
C THR A 352 -7.18 -16.61 -49.26
N LEU A 353 -6.66 -15.55 -48.66
CA LEU A 353 -7.08 -15.10 -47.33
C LEU A 353 -8.26 -14.11 -47.43
N LYS A 354 -9.29 -14.27 -46.64
CA LYS A 354 -10.47 -13.38 -46.62
C LYS A 354 -10.05 -11.95 -46.32
N GLY A 355 -10.39 -11.00 -47.21
CA GLY A 355 -10.07 -9.58 -47.09
C GLY A 355 -8.72 -9.17 -47.71
N PHE A 356 -7.99 -10.11 -48.29
CA PHE A 356 -6.76 -9.81 -49.06
C PHE A 356 -7.08 -9.95 -50.56
N HIS A 357 -6.66 -8.97 -51.33
CA HIS A 357 -6.93 -8.96 -52.80
C HIS A 357 -6.03 -9.89 -53.60
N LYS A 358 -4.89 -10.25 -53.05
CA LYS A 358 -3.94 -11.16 -53.70
C LYS A 358 -3.70 -12.36 -52.77
N PRO A 359 -3.50 -13.55 -53.36
CA PRO A 359 -3.04 -14.70 -52.59
C PRO A 359 -1.73 -14.36 -51.83
N VAL A 360 -1.60 -14.90 -50.66
CA VAL A 360 -0.43 -14.66 -49.76
C VAL A 360 0.32 -15.99 -49.61
N PRO A 361 1.63 -16.03 -49.95
CA PRO A 361 2.46 -17.20 -49.65
C PRO A 361 2.50 -17.44 -48.14
N ALA A 362 2.40 -18.70 -47.73
CA ALA A 362 2.48 -19.10 -46.35
C ALA A 362 3.48 -20.26 -46.19
N PHE A 363 4.07 -20.34 -45.01
CA PHE A 363 5.13 -21.33 -44.69
C PHE A 363 4.84 -21.96 -43.35
N ALA A 364 4.81 -23.31 -43.31
CA ALA A 364 4.65 -24.03 -42.07
C ALA A 364 6.02 -24.26 -41.37
N VAL A 365 6.09 -23.93 -40.13
CA VAL A 365 7.29 -24.18 -39.28
C VAL A 365 7.37 -25.67 -38.98
N THR A 366 8.51 -26.29 -39.30
CA THR A 366 8.79 -27.70 -38.98
C THR A 366 9.73 -27.88 -37.79
N GLY A 367 10.40 -26.80 -37.35
CA GLY A 367 11.27 -26.83 -36.17
C GLY A 367 12.35 -25.75 -36.23
N LEU A 368 13.19 -25.73 -35.21
CA LEU A 368 14.43 -24.93 -35.22
C LEU A 368 15.52 -25.66 -35.92
N ARG A 369 16.42 -24.94 -36.62
CA ARG A 369 17.65 -25.52 -37.18
C ARG A 369 18.60 -25.93 -36.06
N GLN A 370 19.57 -26.87 -36.36
CA GLN A 370 20.38 -27.52 -35.33
C GLN A 370 21.18 -26.51 -34.48
N ASP A 371 21.74 -25.49 -35.13
CA ASP A 371 22.59 -24.47 -34.47
C ASP A 371 21.82 -23.57 -33.50
N GLU A 372 20.49 -23.54 -33.62
CA GLU A 372 19.61 -22.68 -32.79
C GLU A 372 18.90 -23.45 -31.64
N LYS A 373 18.95 -24.79 -31.67
CA LYS A 373 18.35 -25.63 -30.62
C LYS A 373 18.98 -25.47 -29.26
N ASP A 374 20.31 -25.26 -29.26
CA ASP A 374 21.15 -25.19 -28.05
C ASP A 374 21.38 -23.71 -27.58
N ARG A 375 20.86 -22.75 -28.32
CA ARG A 375 21.05 -21.31 -28.01
C ARG A 375 20.01 -20.81 -27.01
N GLU A 376 20.44 -20.47 -25.79
CA GLU A 376 19.58 -19.79 -24.83
C GLU A 376 19.23 -18.39 -25.35
N LEU A 377 17.93 -18.06 -25.27
CA LEU A 377 17.48 -16.69 -25.53
C LEU A 377 17.97 -15.79 -24.40
N PRO A 378 18.53 -14.61 -24.69
CA PRO A 378 18.81 -13.63 -23.65
C PRO A 378 17.48 -13.31 -22.92
N ALA A 379 17.55 -13.24 -21.58
CA ALA A 379 16.40 -12.83 -20.78
C ALA A 379 15.83 -11.51 -21.33
N PRO A 380 14.52 -11.32 -21.34
CA PRO A 380 13.96 -10.00 -21.65
C PRO A 380 14.62 -9.00 -20.70
N SER A 381 15.16 -7.91 -21.23
CA SER A 381 15.78 -6.86 -20.42
C SER A 381 14.74 -6.39 -19.39
N PRO A 382 15.08 -6.36 -18.10
CA PRO A 382 14.23 -5.68 -17.14
C PRO A 382 14.17 -4.20 -17.56
N ALA A 383 12.96 -3.68 -17.66
CA ALA A 383 12.70 -2.28 -17.98
C ALA A 383 13.04 -1.36 -16.81
#